data_a1579867e6d0c0f76c9bb7bbc437d1ef
#
_entry.id   a1579867e6d0c0f76c9bb7bbc437d1ef
#
_cell.length_a   1.000
_cell.length_b   1.000
_cell.length_c   1.000
_cell.angle_alpha   90.00
_cell.angle_beta   90.00
_cell.angle_gamma   90.00
#
_symmetry.space_group_name_H-M   'P 1'
#
loop_
_entity.id
_entity.type
_entity.pdbx_description
1 polymer ?
#
loop_
_entity_poly.entity_id
_entity_poly.type
_entity_poly.pdbx_seq_one_letter_code
_entity_poly.pdbx_strand_id
1 'polypeptide(L)'
;MRVYDVIDAKKNKRALTAEEIGFFVRCVADGAATDSQIAAFCMAALLNGMTDEECYLLTDAMAKSGRCAPRPAASGIFADKHSTGGVSDSTTLILVPVLAALGIKCAKYSGRGLGHTGGTLDKLESFPGFRVDLSPEEFEAQVESVGAAIAGQTESTVPADKRMYAVRDVTATVDS
;
A
#
# COMPACT_ATOMS: atom_id res chain seq x y z
N MET A 1 -8.35 -7.65 24.07
CA MET A 1 -7.73 -8.29 22.89
C MET A 1 -6.27 -7.86 22.83
N ARG A 2 -5.37 -8.77 22.50
CA ARG A 2 -3.93 -8.53 22.34
C ARG A 2 -3.53 -8.94 20.92
N VAL A 3 -2.48 -8.34 20.39
CA VAL A 3 -1.91 -8.74 19.08
C VAL A 3 -1.54 -10.22 19.07
N TYR A 4 -1.03 -10.74 20.20
CA TYR A 4 -0.77 -12.17 20.38
C TYR A 4 -1.99 -13.06 20.08
N ASP A 5 -3.17 -12.67 20.53
CA ASP A 5 -4.38 -13.49 20.38
C ASP A 5 -4.80 -13.59 18.90
N VAL A 6 -4.60 -12.51 18.14
CA VAL A 6 -4.86 -12.48 16.68
C VAL A 6 -3.87 -13.38 15.93
N ILE A 7 -2.58 -13.29 16.28
CA ILE A 7 -1.54 -14.14 15.69
C ILE A 7 -1.81 -15.61 16.01
N ASP A 8 -2.14 -15.94 17.26
CA ASP A 8 -2.41 -17.31 17.69
C ASP A 8 -3.63 -17.91 16.95
N ALA A 9 -4.66 -17.12 16.76
CA ALA A 9 -5.83 -17.51 15.97
C ALA A 9 -5.44 -17.86 14.52
N LYS A 10 -4.68 -17.00 13.87
CA LYS A 10 -4.26 -17.21 12.47
C LYS A 10 -3.28 -18.36 12.33
N LYS A 11 -2.35 -18.49 13.26
CA LYS A 11 -1.42 -19.64 13.36
C LYS A 11 -2.17 -20.97 13.43
N ASN A 12 -3.29 -21.03 14.15
CA ASN A 12 -4.12 -22.20 14.31
C ASN A 12 -5.20 -22.36 13.21
N LYS A 13 -5.05 -21.67 12.08
CA LYS A 13 -5.95 -21.72 10.90
C LYS A 13 -7.39 -21.25 11.17
N ARG A 14 -7.61 -20.52 12.25
CA ARG A 14 -8.91 -19.90 12.51
C ARG A 14 -9.06 -18.64 11.66
N ALA A 15 -10.19 -18.50 10.98
CA ALA A 15 -10.53 -17.25 10.30
C ALA A 15 -10.70 -16.12 11.33
N LEU A 16 -10.19 -14.96 10.99
CA LEU A 16 -10.24 -13.77 11.84
C LEU A 16 -11.55 -13.01 11.61
N THR A 17 -12.08 -12.46 12.69
CA THR A 17 -13.24 -11.58 12.62
C THR A 17 -12.88 -10.17 12.19
N ALA A 18 -13.86 -9.39 11.75
CA ALA A 18 -13.69 -7.96 11.42
C ALA A 18 -13.10 -7.17 12.60
N GLU A 19 -13.51 -7.49 13.83
CA GLU A 19 -13.00 -6.83 15.03
C GLU A 19 -11.52 -7.14 15.27
N GLU A 20 -11.11 -8.40 15.09
CA GLU A 20 -9.71 -8.83 15.25
C GLU A 20 -8.80 -8.19 14.20
N ILE A 21 -9.23 -8.19 12.94
CA ILE A 21 -8.49 -7.56 11.84
C ILE A 21 -8.38 -6.05 12.07
N GLY A 22 -9.49 -5.38 12.38
CA GLY A 22 -9.48 -3.95 12.65
C GLY A 22 -8.61 -3.57 13.86
N PHE A 23 -8.62 -4.38 14.91
CA PHE A 23 -7.73 -4.21 16.07
C PHE A 23 -6.26 -4.36 15.67
N PHE A 24 -5.92 -5.42 14.93
CA PHE A 24 -4.55 -5.66 14.47
C PHE A 24 -4.03 -4.50 13.61
N VAL A 25 -4.81 -4.08 12.64
CA VAL A 25 -4.44 -2.97 11.74
C VAL A 25 -4.22 -1.66 12.51
N ARG A 26 -5.08 -1.34 13.48
CA ARG A 26 -4.85 -0.18 14.36
C ARG A 26 -3.54 -0.30 15.13
N CYS A 27 -3.26 -1.46 15.73
CA CYS A 27 -2.01 -1.68 16.46
C CYS A 27 -0.77 -1.54 15.54
N VAL A 28 -0.89 -1.92 14.28
CA VAL A 28 0.17 -1.71 13.28
C VAL A 28 0.33 -0.21 12.98
N ALA A 29 -0.76 0.48 12.68
CA ALA A 29 -0.74 1.91 12.34
C ALA A 29 -0.21 2.78 13.48
N ASP A 30 -0.64 2.50 14.72
CA ASP A 30 -0.28 3.27 15.92
C ASP A 30 1.09 2.89 16.51
N GLY A 31 1.76 1.89 15.95
CA GLY A 31 3.05 1.41 16.46
C GLY A 31 2.95 0.51 17.71
N ALA A 32 1.76 0.13 18.15
CA ALA A 32 1.56 -0.77 19.28
C ALA A 32 1.93 -2.23 18.99
N ALA A 33 1.83 -2.67 17.73
CA ALA A 33 2.37 -3.95 17.30
C ALA A 33 3.87 -3.82 17.02
N THR A 34 4.69 -4.74 17.53
CA THR A 34 6.11 -4.80 17.20
C THR A 34 6.34 -5.40 15.81
N ASP A 35 7.48 -5.13 15.18
CA ASP A 35 7.80 -5.70 13.86
C ASP A 35 7.87 -7.23 13.91
N SER A 36 8.31 -7.81 15.03
CA SER A 36 8.26 -9.26 15.24
C SER A 36 6.84 -9.83 15.29
N GLN A 37 5.89 -9.10 15.84
CA GLN A 37 4.48 -9.48 15.83
C GLN A 37 3.86 -9.35 14.44
N ILE A 38 4.21 -8.29 13.72
CA ILE A 38 3.79 -8.11 12.32
C ILE A 38 4.35 -9.24 11.46
N ALA A 39 5.64 -9.56 11.59
CA ALA A 39 6.27 -10.67 10.87
C ALA A 39 5.61 -12.02 11.17
N ALA A 40 5.31 -12.29 12.44
CA ALA A 40 4.64 -13.53 12.87
C ALA A 40 3.21 -13.62 12.28
N PHE A 41 2.47 -12.53 12.25
CA PHE A 41 1.15 -12.47 11.60
C PHE A 41 1.27 -12.74 10.09
N CYS A 42 2.18 -12.04 9.41
CA CYS A 42 2.40 -12.21 7.97
C CYS A 42 2.81 -13.66 7.62
N MET A 43 3.68 -14.27 8.42
CA MET A 43 4.08 -15.66 8.22
C MET A 43 2.91 -16.64 8.48
N ALA A 44 2.10 -16.39 9.50
CA ALA A 44 0.91 -17.20 9.76
C ALA A 44 -0.12 -17.09 8.62
N ALA A 45 -0.30 -15.90 8.06
CA ALA A 45 -1.16 -15.68 6.90
C ALA A 45 -0.61 -16.36 5.64
N LEU A 46 0.70 -16.25 5.38
CA LEU A 46 1.36 -16.91 4.25
C LEU A 46 1.17 -18.43 4.28
N LEU A 47 1.44 -19.06 5.43
CA LEU A 47 1.42 -20.52 5.58
C LEU A 47 0.02 -21.12 5.64
N ASN A 48 -0.95 -20.38 6.15
CA ASN A 48 -2.31 -20.86 6.39
C ASN A 48 -3.36 -20.29 5.45
N GLY A 49 -2.98 -19.33 4.61
CA GLY A 49 -3.89 -18.59 3.74
C GLY A 49 -4.80 -17.62 4.50
N MET A 50 -5.55 -16.86 3.75
CA MET A 50 -6.64 -15.98 4.21
C MET A 50 -7.89 -16.26 3.37
N THR A 51 -9.06 -16.16 3.97
CA THR A 51 -10.32 -16.21 3.23
C THR A 51 -10.52 -14.91 2.44
N ASP A 52 -11.38 -14.92 1.42
CA ASP A 52 -11.72 -13.72 0.65
C ASP A 52 -12.28 -12.61 1.56
N GLU A 53 -13.07 -13.00 2.57
CA GLU A 53 -13.61 -12.07 3.56
C GLU A 53 -12.50 -11.46 4.43
N GLU A 54 -11.55 -12.25 4.91
CA GLU A 54 -10.38 -11.73 5.64
C GLU A 54 -9.55 -10.77 4.79
N CYS A 55 -9.33 -11.10 3.51
CA CYS A 55 -8.61 -10.24 2.58
C CYS A 55 -9.33 -8.90 2.36
N TYR A 56 -10.65 -8.95 2.18
CA TYR A 56 -11.47 -7.74 2.07
C TYR A 56 -11.40 -6.89 3.33
N LEU A 57 -11.62 -7.48 4.50
CA LEU A 57 -11.60 -6.79 5.79
C LEU A 57 -10.22 -6.17 6.09
N LEU A 58 -9.15 -6.89 5.77
CA LEU A 58 -7.78 -6.40 5.96
C LEU A 58 -7.51 -5.20 5.04
N THR A 59 -7.90 -5.31 3.77
CA THR A 59 -7.73 -4.24 2.78
C THR A 59 -8.53 -3.00 3.18
N ASP A 60 -9.79 -3.15 3.58
CA ASP A 60 -10.66 -2.06 4.01
C ASP A 60 -10.12 -1.38 5.29
N ALA A 61 -9.68 -2.17 6.27
CA ALA A 61 -9.09 -1.64 7.49
C ALA A 61 -7.77 -0.88 7.21
N MET A 62 -6.91 -1.41 6.34
CA MET A 62 -5.68 -0.74 5.94
C MET A 62 -5.95 0.57 5.20
N ALA A 63 -6.87 0.57 4.24
CA ALA A 63 -7.25 1.77 3.50
C ALA A 63 -7.78 2.87 4.42
N LYS A 64 -8.45 2.50 5.52
CA LYS A 64 -9.00 3.41 6.53
C LYS A 64 -8.03 3.73 7.67
N SER A 65 -6.85 3.13 7.70
CA SER A 65 -5.89 3.31 8.80
C SER A 65 -5.23 4.69 8.82
N GLY A 66 -5.29 5.43 7.74
CA GLY A 66 -4.72 6.75 7.61
C GLY A 66 -5.67 7.74 6.96
N ARG A 67 -5.11 8.88 6.60
CA ARG A 67 -5.86 9.93 5.91
C ARG A 67 -6.12 9.47 4.48
N CYS A 68 -7.37 9.21 4.14
CA CYS A 68 -7.75 9.09 2.74
C CYS A 68 -7.52 10.45 2.07
N ALA A 69 -6.71 10.47 1.01
CA ALA A 69 -6.59 11.67 0.20
C ALA A 69 -8.00 12.07 -0.25
N PRO A 70 -8.44 13.32 -0.01
CA PRO A 70 -9.69 13.77 -0.57
C PRO A 70 -9.61 13.54 -2.08
N ARG A 71 -10.71 13.07 -2.65
CA ARG A 71 -10.80 13.01 -4.11
C ARG A 71 -10.49 14.42 -4.60
N PRO A 72 -9.46 14.62 -5.45
CA PRO A 72 -9.15 15.96 -5.91
C PRO A 72 -10.44 16.64 -6.37
N ALA A 73 -10.66 17.90 -5.96
CA ALA A 73 -11.85 18.67 -6.35
C ALA A 73 -11.95 18.85 -7.88
N ALA A 74 -10.90 18.47 -8.58
CA ALA A 74 -10.79 18.46 -10.02
C ALA A 74 -11.89 17.62 -10.67
N SER A 75 -12.71 18.25 -11.48
CA SER A 75 -13.65 17.56 -12.36
C SER A 75 -12.88 16.73 -13.39
N GLY A 76 -13.39 15.55 -13.72
CA GLY A 76 -12.81 14.73 -14.78
C GLY A 76 -12.86 13.22 -14.48
N ILE A 77 -12.36 12.46 -15.45
CA ILE A 77 -12.21 11.02 -15.33
C ILE A 77 -10.88 10.73 -14.66
N PHE A 78 -10.92 9.91 -13.61
CA PHE A 78 -9.72 9.40 -12.94
C PHE A 78 -9.53 7.94 -13.27
N ALA A 79 -8.30 7.55 -13.55
CA ALA A 79 -7.91 6.16 -13.70
C ALA A 79 -6.66 5.87 -12.88
N ASP A 80 -6.57 4.66 -12.37
CA ASP A 80 -5.36 4.11 -11.76
C ASP A 80 -5.16 2.67 -12.22
N LYS A 81 -3.96 2.17 -12.03
CA LYS A 81 -3.54 0.82 -12.37
C LYS A 81 -2.65 0.29 -11.26
N HIS A 82 -2.97 -0.86 -10.73
CA HIS A 82 -2.14 -1.54 -9.76
C HIS A 82 -1.19 -2.55 -10.45
N SER A 83 0.04 -2.68 -9.95
CA SER A 83 0.93 -3.78 -10.37
C SER A 83 0.42 -5.10 -9.80
N THR A 84 0.44 -6.16 -10.62
CA THR A 84 0.01 -7.50 -10.22
C THR A 84 1.17 -8.46 -10.01
N GLY A 85 2.40 -7.96 -9.99
CA GLY A 85 3.58 -8.78 -9.75
C GLY A 85 4.89 -8.00 -9.85
N GLY A 86 5.94 -8.50 -9.20
CA GLY A 86 7.22 -7.83 -8.99
C GLY A 86 8.14 -7.74 -10.20
N VAL A 87 7.82 -8.39 -11.31
CA VAL A 87 8.69 -8.38 -12.50
C VAL A 87 8.35 -7.17 -13.35
N SER A 88 8.99 -6.04 -13.06
CA SER A 88 8.97 -4.83 -13.88
C SER A 88 7.61 -4.14 -14.05
N ASP A 89 7.26 -3.23 -13.17
CA ASP A 89 6.16 -2.28 -13.42
C ASP A 89 6.62 -1.11 -14.30
N SER A 90 7.18 -1.39 -15.47
CA SER A 90 7.47 -0.38 -16.50
C SER A 90 6.19 0.13 -17.18
N THR A 91 5.11 -0.62 -17.09
CA THR A 91 3.81 -0.25 -17.65
C THR A 91 3.30 1.08 -17.06
N THR A 92 3.51 1.32 -15.77
CA THR A 92 3.11 2.59 -15.13
C THR A 92 3.81 3.79 -15.74
N LEU A 93 5.11 3.67 -16.08
CA LEU A 93 5.90 4.76 -16.66
C LEU A 93 5.40 5.18 -18.06
N ILE A 94 4.76 4.27 -18.76
CA ILE A 94 4.19 4.51 -20.09
C ILE A 94 2.72 4.95 -19.95
N LEU A 95 1.96 4.24 -19.14
CA LEU A 95 0.51 4.41 -19.04
C LEU A 95 0.13 5.77 -18.45
N VAL A 96 0.80 6.20 -17.39
CA VAL A 96 0.45 7.45 -16.69
C VAL A 96 0.56 8.68 -17.59
N PRO A 97 1.68 8.93 -18.31
CA PRO A 97 1.74 10.06 -19.23
C PRO A 97 0.78 9.92 -20.41
N VAL A 98 0.49 8.71 -20.89
CA VAL A 98 -0.51 8.51 -21.95
C VAL A 98 -1.91 8.89 -21.47
N LEU A 99 -2.31 8.48 -20.28
CA LEU A 99 -3.59 8.85 -19.68
C LEU A 99 -3.70 10.38 -19.53
N ALA A 100 -2.67 11.01 -18.98
CA ALA A 100 -2.64 12.46 -18.83
C ALA A 100 -2.76 13.20 -20.18
N ALA A 101 -2.07 12.73 -21.22
CA ALA A 101 -2.16 13.27 -22.58
C ALA A 101 -3.57 13.13 -23.19
N LEU A 102 -4.33 12.10 -22.77
CA LEU A 102 -5.72 11.89 -23.18
C LEU A 102 -6.73 12.66 -22.31
N GLY A 103 -6.27 13.48 -21.35
CA GLY A 103 -7.14 14.20 -20.42
C GLY A 103 -7.73 13.36 -19.29
N ILE A 104 -7.21 12.15 -19.09
CA ILE A 104 -7.60 11.26 -17.98
C ILE A 104 -6.61 11.49 -16.85
N LYS A 105 -7.12 11.88 -15.68
CA LYS A 105 -6.28 12.16 -14.52
C LYS A 105 -5.81 10.87 -13.85
N CYS A 106 -4.52 10.83 -13.45
CA CYS A 106 -3.92 9.71 -12.75
C CYS A 106 -3.27 10.19 -11.45
N ALA A 107 -3.92 9.89 -10.33
CA ALA A 107 -3.46 10.19 -8.98
C ALA A 107 -2.98 8.89 -8.32
N LYS A 108 -1.70 8.55 -8.50
CA LYS A 108 -1.19 7.23 -8.16
C LYS A 108 -0.25 7.25 -6.95
N TYR A 109 -0.58 6.43 -5.95
CA TYR A 109 0.40 6.02 -4.95
C TYR A 109 1.05 4.69 -5.37
N SER A 110 2.33 4.56 -5.14
CA SER A 110 3.10 3.37 -5.51
C SER A 110 4.09 2.98 -4.42
N GLY A 111 4.64 1.79 -4.53
CA GLY A 111 5.62 1.25 -3.59
C GLY A 111 7.04 1.18 -4.18
N ARG A 112 8.00 0.94 -3.30
CA ARG A 112 9.37 0.55 -3.65
C ARG A 112 9.41 -0.92 -4.07
N GLY A 113 10.52 -1.36 -4.59
CA GLY A 113 10.76 -2.77 -4.93
C GLY A 113 10.73 -3.67 -3.70
N LEU A 114 10.49 -4.94 -3.95
CA LEU A 114 10.53 -6.00 -2.96
C LEU A 114 11.61 -7.02 -3.34
N GLY A 115 12.41 -7.44 -2.38
CA GLY A 115 13.47 -8.42 -2.59
C GLY A 115 14.48 -7.96 -3.65
N HIS A 116 14.61 -8.71 -4.76
CA HIS A 116 15.54 -8.43 -5.84
C HIS A 116 14.96 -7.57 -6.98
N THR A 117 13.72 -7.10 -6.86
CA THR A 117 13.05 -6.31 -7.91
C THR A 117 13.02 -4.83 -7.57
N GLY A 118 13.28 -3.96 -8.54
CA GLY A 118 13.06 -2.53 -8.39
C GLY A 118 11.57 -2.18 -8.52
N GLY A 119 11.05 -1.39 -7.61
CA GLY A 119 9.69 -0.86 -7.65
C GLY A 119 9.52 0.29 -8.63
N THR A 120 8.29 0.75 -8.78
CA THR A 120 7.97 1.90 -9.63
C THR A 120 8.67 3.16 -9.14
N LEU A 121 8.69 3.39 -7.83
CA LEU A 121 9.35 4.57 -7.25
C LEU A 121 10.85 4.55 -7.48
N ASP A 122 11.51 3.40 -7.31
CA ASP A 122 12.94 3.26 -7.52
C ASP A 122 13.35 3.57 -8.96
N LYS A 123 12.49 3.19 -9.93
CA LYS A 123 12.69 3.54 -11.34
C LYS A 123 12.51 5.03 -11.61
N LEU A 124 11.52 5.66 -10.99
CA LEU A 124 11.26 7.09 -11.15
C LEU A 124 12.38 7.93 -10.54
N GLU A 125 12.90 7.55 -9.38
CA GLU A 125 14.04 8.21 -8.75
C GLU A 125 15.35 8.12 -9.56
N SER A 126 15.42 7.19 -10.52
CA SER A 126 16.56 7.14 -11.45
C SER A 126 16.60 8.32 -12.44
N PHE A 127 15.49 9.04 -12.61
CA PHE A 127 15.47 10.28 -13.39
C PHE A 127 15.95 11.44 -12.52
N PRO A 128 17.00 12.18 -12.94
CA PRO A 128 17.51 13.29 -12.15
C PRO A 128 16.43 14.32 -11.79
N GLY A 129 16.26 14.61 -10.51
CA GLY A 129 15.31 15.60 -10.02
C GLY A 129 13.87 15.10 -9.86
N PHE A 130 13.57 13.83 -10.16
CA PHE A 130 12.24 13.29 -9.91
C PHE A 130 12.05 13.03 -8.40
N ARG A 131 10.99 13.61 -7.84
CA ARG A 131 10.62 13.44 -6.44
C ARG A 131 9.42 12.51 -6.30
N VAL A 132 9.51 11.57 -5.36
CA VAL A 132 8.42 10.63 -5.01
C VAL A 132 7.85 10.89 -3.61
N ASP A 133 8.44 11.83 -2.87
CA ASP A 133 8.10 12.21 -1.50
C ASP A 133 7.26 13.50 -1.48
N LEU A 134 6.20 13.53 -2.25
CA LEU A 134 5.31 14.70 -2.35
C LEU A 134 4.42 14.82 -1.11
N SER A 135 4.22 16.06 -0.62
CA SER A 135 3.15 16.32 0.34
C SER A 135 1.78 16.11 -0.32
N PRO A 136 0.70 15.88 0.45
CA PRO A 136 -0.64 15.77 -0.13
C PRO A 136 -1.02 16.97 -1.00
N GLU A 137 -0.64 18.18 -0.58
CA GLU A 137 -0.92 19.42 -1.29
C GLU A 137 -0.13 19.52 -2.60
N GLU A 138 1.16 19.15 -2.58
CA GLU A 138 2.01 19.08 -3.78
C GLU A 138 1.46 18.04 -4.76
N PHE A 139 1.03 16.87 -4.24
CA PHE A 139 0.47 15.79 -5.04
C PHE A 139 -0.82 16.23 -5.76
N GLU A 140 -1.76 16.83 -5.03
CA GLU A 140 -3.01 17.34 -5.58
C GLU A 140 -2.76 18.45 -6.63
N ALA A 141 -1.90 19.42 -6.32
CA ALA A 141 -1.56 20.48 -7.23
C ALA A 141 -0.93 19.97 -8.55
N GLN A 142 -0.10 18.93 -8.45
CA GLN A 142 0.48 18.31 -9.62
C GLN A 142 -0.57 17.58 -10.47
N VAL A 143 -1.48 16.82 -9.85
CA VAL A 143 -2.59 16.15 -10.58
C VAL A 143 -3.47 17.20 -11.28
N GLU A 144 -3.72 18.34 -10.66
CA GLU A 144 -4.51 19.39 -11.28
C GLU A 144 -3.79 20.05 -12.45
N SER A 145 -2.50 20.33 -12.33
CA SER A 145 -1.73 21.10 -13.33
C SER A 145 -1.34 20.28 -14.55
N VAL A 146 -0.95 19.01 -14.36
CA VAL A 146 -0.42 18.16 -15.45
C VAL A 146 -1.26 16.91 -15.71
N GLY A 147 -2.30 16.67 -14.93
CA GLY A 147 -3.17 15.50 -15.07
C GLY A 147 -2.61 14.22 -14.44
N ALA A 148 -1.42 14.25 -13.86
CA ALA A 148 -0.82 13.06 -13.27
C ALA A 148 0.13 13.38 -12.12
N ALA A 149 0.12 12.53 -11.09
CA ALA A 149 1.16 12.46 -10.07
C ALA A 149 1.40 11.02 -9.64
N ILE A 150 2.66 10.70 -9.35
CA ILE A 150 3.05 9.43 -8.75
C ILE A 150 3.88 9.74 -7.50
N ALA A 151 3.44 9.23 -6.35
CA ALA A 151 4.13 9.43 -5.07
C ALA A 151 4.20 8.13 -4.28
N GLY A 152 5.10 8.08 -3.30
CA GLY A 152 5.19 7.02 -2.33
C GLY A 152 4.14 7.14 -1.23
N GLN A 153 3.90 6.02 -0.54
CA GLN A 153 3.10 6.01 0.67
C GLN A 153 3.73 6.91 1.74
N THR A 154 2.92 7.68 2.42
CA THR A 154 3.35 8.52 3.55
C THR A 154 2.91 7.91 4.88
N GLU A 155 3.45 8.43 5.98
CA GLU A 155 3.02 8.02 7.32
C GLU A 155 1.58 8.44 7.65
N SER A 156 1.04 9.37 6.91
CA SER A 156 -0.33 9.86 7.11
C SER A 156 -1.36 9.22 6.17
N THR A 157 -0.94 8.62 5.04
CA THR A 157 -1.86 8.15 4.00
C THR A 157 -2.33 6.72 4.26
N VAL A 158 -1.42 5.77 4.40
CA VAL A 158 -1.72 4.36 4.70
C VAL A 158 -0.66 3.77 5.64
N PRO A 159 -0.59 4.23 6.89
CA PRO A 159 0.50 3.91 7.81
C PRO A 159 0.61 2.41 8.09
N ALA A 160 -0.51 1.70 8.19
CA ALA A 160 -0.50 0.26 8.42
C ALA A 160 0.13 -0.50 7.25
N ASP A 161 -0.24 -0.16 6.02
CA ASP A 161 0.31 -0.80 4.82
C ASP A 161 1.80 -0.49 4.66
N LYS A 162 2.20 0.78 4.82
CA LYS A 162 3.61 1.18 4.76
C LYS A 162 4.46 0.36 5.72
N ARG A 163 4.00 0.18 6.96
CA ARG A 163 4.76 -0.56 7.96
C ARG A 163 4.76 -2.07 7.71
N MET A 164 3.62 -2.65 7.37
CA MET A 164 3.54 -4.07 7.02
C MET A 164 4.40 -4.39 5.79
N TYR A 165 4.39 -3.53 4.78
CA TYR A 165 5.19 -3.69 3.58
C TYR A 165 6.68 -3.75 3.91
N ALA A 166 7.18 -2.82 4.73
CA ALA A 166 8.59 -2.79 5.15
C ALA A 166 9.00 -4.07 5.92
N VAL A 167 8.13 -4.60 6.77
CA VAL A 167 8.39 -5.85 7.49
C VAL A 167 8.36 -7.06 6.54
N ARG A 168 7.42 -7.11 5.62
CA ARG A 168 7.29 -8.21 4.64
C ARG A 168 8.51 -8.33 3.73
N ASP A 169 9.10 -7.21 3.34
CA ASP A 169 10.29 -7.18 2.47
C ASP A 169 11.47 -7.96 3.05
N VAL A 170 11.64 -7.93 4.37
CA VAL A 170 12.79 -8.56 5.06
C VAL A 170 12.46 -9.90 5.73
N THR A 171 11.21 -10.37 5.66
CA THR A 171 10.76 -11.57 6.38
C THR A 171 10.33 -12.73 5.48
N ALA A 172 10.60 -12.66 4.17
CA ALA A 172 10.20 -13.67 3.19
C ALA A 172 8.68 -13.98 3.23
N THR A 173 7.84 -12.95 3.37
CA THR A 173 6.38 -13.07 3.44
C THR A 173 5.66 -12.35 2.29
N VAL A 174 6.36 -12.10 1.19
CA VAL A 174 5.83 -11.37 0.02
C VAL A 174 5.01 -12.26 -0.91
N ASP A 175 5.27 -13.56 -0.93
CA ASP A 175 4.68 -14.52 -1.89
C ASP A 175 3.19 -14.83 -1.64
N SER A 176 2.55 -14.15 -0.72
CA SER A 176 1.14 -14.37 -0.37
C SER A 176 0.22 -13.36 -1.05
#